data_c78577bb8c1f2e1963d38ace870435cb
#
_entry.id   c78577bb8c1f2e1963d38ace870435cb
#
_cell.length_a   1.000
_cell.length_b   1.000
_cell.length_c   1.000
_cell.angle_alpha   90.00
_cell.angle_beta   90.00
_cell.angle_gamma   90.00
#
_symmetry.space_group_name_H-M   'P 1'
#
loop_
_entity.id
_entity.type
_entity.pdbx_description
1 polymer ?
#
loop_
_entity_poly.entity_id
_entity_poly.type
_entity_poly.pdbx_seq_one_letter_code
_entity_poly.pdbx_strand_id
1 'polypeptide(L)' 'MVENNWRALYKAAVLETDPVKLGLRVKAVEDAIRARQWLDGQVPDDERTAMKDARDSLGVLKREWQHRRK' A
#
# COMPACT_ATOMS: atom_id res chain seq x y z
N MET A 1 -2.78 -19.79 6.77
CA MET A 1 -3.79 -18.96 6.24
C MET A 1 -3.26 -17.69 5.63
N VAL A 2 -3.64 -17.42 4.46
CA VAL A 2 -3.13 -16.26 3.77
C VAL A 2 -4.03 -15.08 3.98
N GLU A 3 -3.42 -14.02 4.40
CA GLU A 3 -4.15 -12.82 4.62
C GLU A 3 -3.74 -11.81 3.61
N ASN A 4 -4.62 -11.43 2.77
CA ASN A 4 -4.34 -10.28 1.93
C ASN A 4 -4.64 -9.03 2.70
N ASN A 5 -4.04 -8.96 3.86
CA ASN A 5 -4.26 -7.82 4.72
C ASN A 5 -3.43 -6.67 4.22
N TRP A 6 -4.08 -5.70 3.61
CA TRP A 6 -3.37 -4.58 3.03
C TRP A 6 -2.57 -3.79 4.07
N ARG A 7 -3.02 -3.82 5.32
CA ARG A 7 -2.29 -3.10 6.38
C ARG A 7 -0.93 -3.71 6.63
N ALA A 8 -0.86 -5.03 6.65
CA ALA A 8 0.42 -5.71 6.83
C ALA A 8 1.35 -5.43 5.65
N LEU A 9 0.81 -5.43 4.46
CA LEU A 9 1.59 -5.14 3.27
C LEU A 9 2.06 -3.69 3.27
N TYR A 10 1.20 -2.78 3.69
CA TYR A 10 1.56 -1.38 3.79
C TYR A 10 2.71 -1.18 4.78
N LYS A 11 2.62 -1.81 5.93
CA LYS A 11 3.67 -1.71 6.93
C LYS A 11 4.99 -2.23 6.38
N ALA A 12 4.95 -3.32 5.66
CA ALA A 12 6.16 -3.87 5.05
C ALA A 12 6.75 -2.90 4.05
N ALA A 13 5.90 -2.22 3.28
CA ALA A 13 6.39 -1.25 2.30
C ALA A 13 7.06 -0.08 2.98
N VAL A 14 6.47 0.41 4.05
CA VAL A 14 7.02 1.56 4.77
C VAL A 14 8.39 1.23 5.35
N LEU A 15 8.57 -0.01 5.78
CA LEU A 15 9.83 -0.44 6.38
C LEU A 15 10.86 -0.90 5.37
N GLU A 16 10.49 -1.02 4.11
CA GLU A 16 11.42 -1.51 3.11
C GLU A 16 12.45 -0.46 2.76
N THR A 17 13.71 -0.87 2.72
CA THR A 17 14.81 0.05 2.39
C THR A 17 15.38 -0.20 1.00
N ASP A 18 15.10 -1.35 0.42
CA ASP A 18 15.61 -1.69 -0.91
C ASP A 18 14.70 -1.08 -1.97
N PRO A 19 15.23 -0.20 -2.82
CA PRO A 19 14.37 0.48 -3.83
C PRO A 19 13.63 -0.47 -4.74
N VAL A 20 14.28 -1.56 -5.13
CA VAL A 20 13.62 -2.51 -6.02
C VAL A 20 12.46 -3.19 -5.32
N LYS A 21 12.71 -3.64 -4.10
CA LYS A 21 11.67 -4.31 -3.32
C LYS A 21 10.57 -3.34 -2.92
N LEU A 22 10.93 -2.09 -2.68
CA LEU A 22 9.93 -1.09 -2.32
C LEU A 22 8.88 -0.96 -3.42
N GLY A 23 9.31 -0.90 -4.66
CA GLY A 23 8.36 -0.79 -5.76
C GLY A 23 7.42 -1.98 -5.81
N LEU A 24 7.95 -3.17 -5.59
CA LEU A 24 7.12 -4.38 -5.57
C LEU A 24 6.14 -4.38 -4.41
N ARG A 25 6.60 -3.94 -3.25
CA ARG A 25 5.74 -3.91 -2.07
C ARG A 25 4.65 -2.87 -2.20
N VAL A 26 4.98 -1.72 -2.78
CA VAL A 26 3.97 -0.68 -3.01
C VAL A 26 2.88 -1.20 -3.94
N LYS A 27 3.29 -1.88 -5.00
CA LYS A 27 2.31 -2.44 -5.92
C LYS A 27 1.44 -3.48 -5.22
N ALA A 28 2.04 -4.30 -4.38
CA ALA A 28 1.28 -5.31 -3.65
C ALA A 28 0.23 -4.66 -2.75
N VAL A 29 0.58 -3.56 -2.10
CA VAL A 29 -0.36 -2.85 -1.24
C VAL A 29 -1.51 -2.29 -2.08
N GLU A 30 -1.18 -1.66 -3.18
CA GLU A 30 -2.21 -1.07 -4.04
C GLU A 30 -3.16 -2.13 -4.56
N ASP A 31 -2.61 -3.26 -4.97
CA ASP A 31 -3.44 -4.36 -5.46
C ASP A 31 -4.34 -4.91 -4.35
N ALA A 32 -3.79 -5.04 -3.15
CA ALA A 32 -4.56 -5.55 -2.02
C ALA A 32 -5.71 -4.60 -1.66
N ILE A 33 -5.44 -3.30 -1.67
CA ILE A 33 -6.48 -2.32 -1.38
C ILE A 33 -7.57 -2.38 -2.45
N ARG A 34 -7.17 -2.47 -3.70
CA ARG A 34 -8.13 -2.55 -4.79
C ARG A 34 -8.98 -3.81 -4.68
N ALA A 35 -8.35 -4.93 -4.38
CA ALA A 35 -9.07 -6.19 -4.24
C ALA A 35 -10.07 -6.13 -3.09
N ARG A 36 -9.67 -5.51 -2.00
CA ARG A 36 -10.56 -5.38 -0.87
C ARG A 36 -11.80 -4.57 -1.22
N GLN A 37 -11.61 -3.45 -1.87
CA GLN A 37 -12.71 -2.60 -2.26
C GLN A 37 -13.63 -3.29 -3.25
N TRP A 38 -13.05 -4.06 -4.14
CA TRP A 38 -13.80 -4.74 -5.17
C TRP A 38 -14.62 -5.91 -4.61
N LEU A 39 -13.99 -6.71 -3.75
CA LEU A 39 -14.62 -7.92 -3.26
C LEU A 39 -15.66 -7.67 -2.17
N ASP A 40 -15.38 -6.66 -1.36
CA ASP A 40 -16.16 -6.46 -0.16
C ASP A 40 -17.08 -5.30 -0.28
N GLY A 41 -17.91 -5.13 -1.08
CA GLY A 41 -18.74 -3.97 -1.34
C GLY A 41 -19.13 -3.14 -0.12
N GLN A 42 -18.79 -3.59 1.08
CA GLN A 42 -19.16 -2.86 2.28
C GLN A 42 -17.96 -2.61 3.17
N VAL A 43 -17.07 -1.79 2.71
CA VAL A 43 -15.91 -1.42 3.50
C VAL A 43 -16.34 -0.35 4.52
N PRO A 44 -16.06 -0.55 5.81
CA PRO A 44 -16.40 0.46 6.81
C PRO A 44 -15.71 1.79 6.51
N ASP A 45 -16.33 2.87 6.94
CA ASP A 45 -15.77 4.20 6.70
C ASP A 45 -14.38 4.34 7.30
N ASP A 46 -14.16 3.76 8.46
CA ASP A 46 -12.85 3.82 9.11
C ASP A 46 -11.79 3.20 8.22
N GLU A 47 -12.10 2.04 7.67
CA GLU A 47 -11.14 1.35 6.83
C GLU A 47 -10.96 2.08 5.50
N ARG A 48 -12.04 2.64 4.99
CA ARG A 48 -11.96 3.39 3.74
C ARG A 48 -11.03 4.58 3.89
N THR A 49 -11.15 5.30 4.99
CA THR A 49 -10.27 6.43 5.26
C THR A 49 -8.84 5.96 5.41
N ALA A 50 -8.63 4.85 6.14
CA ALA A 50 -7.29 4.32 6.32
C ALA A 50 -6.67 3.92 4.98
N MET A 51 -7.45 3.32 4.10
CA MET A 51 -6.93 2.93 2.79
C MET A 51 -6.57 4.14 1.95
N LYS A 52 -7.38 5.19 2.02
CA LYS A 52 -7.08 6.40 1.29
C LYS A 52 -5.80 7.03 1.82
N ASP A 53 -5.64 7.09 3.12
CA ASP A 53 -4.43 7.63 3.72
C ASP A 53 -3.21 6.81 3.32
N ALA A 54 -3.36 5.49 3.31
CA ALA A 54 -2.25 4.62 2.92
C ALA A 54 -1.86 4.87 1.47
N ARG A 55 -2.84 5.00 0.59
CA ARG A 55 -2.55 5.26 -0.82
C ARG A 55 -1.85 6.59 -1.02
N ASP A 56 -2.28 7.60 -0.28
CA ASP A 56 -1.64 8.91 -0.36
C ASP A 56 -0.19 8.81 0.12
N SER A 57 0.03 8.10 1.22
CA SER A 57 1.39 7.92 1.73
C SER A 57 2.26 7.16 0.76
N LEU A 58 1.71 6.15 0.11
CA LEU A 58 2.46 5.40 -0.89
C LEU A 58 2.85 6.28 -2.07
N GLY A 59 1.97 7.21 -2.44
CA GLY A 59 2.29 8.16 -3.48
C GLY A 59 3.49 9.03 -3.12
N VAL A 60 3.53 9.47 -1.87
CA VAL A 60 4.66 10.26 -1.39
C VAL A 60 5.94 9.43 -1.39
N LEU A 61 5.84 8.18 -0.93
CA LEU A 61 7.00 7.29 -0.92
C LEU A 61 7.55 7.08 -2.32
N LYS A 62 6.69 6.86 -3.28
CA LYS A 62 7.11 6.64 -4.66
C LYS A 62 7.82 7.87 -5.19
N ARG A 63 7.29 9.03 -4.88
CA ARG A 63 7.87 10.28 -5.36
C ARG A 63 9.24 10.52 -4.74
N GLU A 64 9.36 10.33 -3.44
CA GLU A 64 10.64 10.49 -2.77
C GLU A 64 11.67 9.51 -3.28
N TRP A 65 11.23 8.29 -3.50
CA TRP A 65 12.13 7.27 -3.97
C TRP A 65 12.67 7.59 -5.36
N GLN A 66 11.82 8.11 -6.21
CA GLN A 66 12.24 8.50 -7.56
C GLN A 66 13.28 9.60 -7.51
N HIS A 67 13.13 10.52 -6.57
CA HIS A 67 14.12 11.58 -6.41
C HIS A 67 15.46 11.03 -5.95
N ARG A 68 15.43 10.10 -5.02
CA ARG A 68 16.66 9.52 -4.51
C ARG A 68 17.39 8.72 -5.55
N ARG A 69 16.67 8.23 -6.48
CA ARG A 69 17.22 7.28 -7.40
C ARG A 69 18.20 7.89 -8.37
N LYS A 70 18.23 9.15 -8.46
CA LYS A 70 19.13 9.79 -9.40
C LYS A 70 20.62 9.54 -9.10
#